data_844bdcfb6d489a62f7e6357dc6e941cb
#
_entry.id   844bdcfb6d489a62f7e6357dc6e941cb
#
_cell.length_a   1.000
_cell.length_b   1.000
_cell.length_c   1.000
_cell.angle_alpha   90.00
_cell.angle_beta   90.00
_cell.angle_gamma   90.00
#
_symmetry.space_group_name_H-M   'P 1'
#
loop_
_entity.id
_entity.type
_entity.pdbx_description
1 polymer ?
#
loop_
_entity_poly.entity_id
_entity_poly.type
_entity_poly.pdbx_seq_one_letter_code
_entity_poly.pdbx_strand_id
1 'polypeptide(L)'
;MTVKSLRLIAVAALSTLSINSALALPIDWNGVFGVDTHLLNNTCRTNDDVAIELPSARTGTQGIGGDCDASFQTYVFKLNPHIIVNDGVSLKGELSSGYIRGGFAGGEAANVEDGVSGNNSYFFTTPAQRSALNVNQMYMELYADTALVKIGRMSKHYGMGVIFDNGSEAWDRFFTMYDGIEAEMKIGNFSLIPSWAKISSFDDGSDANTKSPAGGYDVREMGVVAKYDNKNRDLVFSVLYAKRFSEPKNSLYNTSTGTSPTADSGNRGRTEVTIIDPYVSKKWNKFKISAEAPMLSGDFGDVYGDGSTSKISANSYLVEAKYELNPKWDLGVNLGQVSGDKGSTGKFEGTYLHPNFQIADLMFRYNAPAFSEGGRSIFDSSITNTQFFKLYGNYKTDKWTWKGAFIFAKAMETAKAGENAYNHERNYRFASTQDQQDDLGYELDFGFDYRWNPNVTISGYYGYWAVGDYYSFTNTTDELAVTNVHGGGLRATLEF
;
A
#
# COMPACT_ATOMS: atom_id res chain seq x y z
N MET A 1 54.78 -7.07 44.89
CA MET A 1 53.59 -7.76 44.39
C MET A 1 54.04 -8.86 43.41
N THR A 2 53.89 -10.08 43.77
CA THR A 2 54.39 -11.20 42.96
C THR A 2 53.35 -11.55 41.86
N VAL A 3 53.82 -12.05 40.73
CA VAL A 3 53.01 -12.40 39.54
C VAL A 3 51.86 -13.36 39.86
N LYS A 4 51.95 -14.11 40.98
CA LYS A 4 50.90 -14.99 41.49
C LYS A 4 49.70 -14.22 42.06
N SER A 5 49.89 -13.08 42.70
CA SER A 5 48.79 -12.26 43.25
C SER A 5 48.01 -11.54 42.13
N LEU A 6 48.68 -11.17 41.03
CA LEU A 6 48.01 -10.57 39.86
C LEU A 6 47.11 -11.58 39.12
N ARG A 7 47.52 -12.84 39.05
CA ARG A 7 46.68 -13.91 38.44
C ARG A 7 45.46 -14.25 39.26
N LEU A 8 45.53 -14.20 40.58
CA LEU A 8 44.36 -14.44 41.44
C LEU A 8 43.34 -13.32 41.35
N ILE A 9 43.79 -12.07 41.24
CA ILE A 9 42.92 -10.90 41.08
C ILE A 9 42.25 -10.91 39.68
N ALA A 10 42.97 -11.31 38.62
CA ALA A 10 42.40 -11.43 37.28
C ALA A 10 41.38 -12.57 37.18
N VAL A 11 41.58 -13.71 37.84
CA VAL A 11 40.62 -14.82 37.89
C VAL A 11 39.40 -14.45 38.74
N ALA A 12 39.58 -13.77 39.85
CA ALA A 12 38.45 -13.26 40.67
C ALA A 12 37.65 -12.18 39.95
N ALA A 13 38.28 -11.28 39.19
CA ALA A 13 37.60 -10.29 38.36
C ALA A 13 36.86 -10.91 37.18
N LEU A 14 37.38 -11.98 36.56
CA LEU A 14 36.68 -12.72 35.51
C LEU A 14 35.53 -13.58 36.06
N SER A 15 35.64 -14.09 37.28
CA SER A 15 34.56 -14.87 37.89
C SER A 15 33.41 -14.04 38.42
N THR A 16 33.64 -12.75 38.72
CA THR A 16 32.56 -11.81 39.09
C THR A 16 31.85 -11.17 37.89
N LEU A 17 32.44 -11.29 36.69
CA LEU A 17 31.79 -10.90 35.45
C LEU A 17 30.88 -11.99 34.86
N SER A 18 30.79 -13.15 35.45
CA SER A 18 30.10 -14.31 34.88
C SER A 18 28.79 -14.68 35.57
N ILE A 19 28.22 -13.86 36.45
CA ILE A 19 26.93 -14.19 37.08
C ILE A 19 26.01 -12.94 37.11
N ASN A 20 25.89 -12.27 36.01
CA ASN A 20 24.62 -11.79 35.56
C ASN A 20 24.27 -12.67 34.35
N SER A 21 23.62 -13.80 34.59
CA SER A 21 22.74 -14.38 33.62
C SER A 21 21.74 -13.24 33.32
N ALA A 22 22.04 -12.43 32.32
CA ALA A 22 21.01 -11.63 31.70
C ALA A 22 19.92 -12.64 31.39
N LEU A 23 18.85 -12.61 32.16
CA LEU A 23 17.65 -13.35 31.85
C LEU A 23 17.31 -12.86 30.47
N ALA A 24 17.61 -13.67 29.46
CA ALA A 24 17.27 -13.34 28.09
C ALA A 24 15.77 -13.15 28.12
N LEU A 25 15.31 -11.94 27.81
CA LEU A 25 13.89 -11.68 27.71
C LEU A 25 13.32 -12.64 26.67
N PRO A 26 12.17 -13.27 26.92
CA PRO A 26 11.55 -14.12 25.95
C PRO A 26 11.24 -13.32 24.70
N ILE A 27 11.68 -13.80 23.55
CA ILE A 27 11.42 -13.22 22.25
C ILE A 27 10.64 -14.23 21.44
N ASP A 28 9.40 -13.89 21.12
CA ASP A 28 8.63 -14.66 20.16
C ASP A 28 8.93 -14.13 18.77
N TRP A 29 9.34 -15.03 17.89
CA TRP A 29 9.61 -14.75 16.51
C TRP A 29 8.51 -15.32 15.65
N ASN A 30 7.90 -14.48 14.84
CA ASN A 30 7.06 -14.92 13.75
C ASN A 30 7.42 -14.14 12.49
N GLY A 31 7.02 -14.64 11.35
CA GLY A 31 7.39 -13.99 10.11
C GLY A 31 6.80 -14.64 8.88
N VAL A 32 7.10 -14.02 7.75
CA VAL A 32 6.68 -14.46 6.42
C VAL A 32 7.89 -14.43 5.51
N PHE A 33 8.08 -15.51 4.77
CA PHE A 33 8.91 -15.54 3.58
C PHE A 33 8.09 -16.08 2.42
N GLY A 34 8.07 -15.38 1.31
CA GLY A 34 7.35 -15.79 0.12
C GLY A 34 8.10 -15.44 -1.15
N VAL A 35 7.89 -16.25 -2.18
CA VAL A 35 8.34 -15.98 -3.54
C VAL A 35 7.15 -16.12 -4.48
N ASP A 36 7.07 -15.26 -5.48
CA ASP A 36 6.06 -15.34 -6.52
C ASP A 36 6.65 -15.10 -7.91
N THR A 37 5.94 -15.60 -8.91
CA THR A 37 6.22 -15.40 -10.33
C THR A 37 5.02 -14.74 -10.97
N HIS A 38 5.28 -13.74 -11.80
CA HIS A 38 4.28 -13.01 -12.55
C HIS A 38 4.55 -13.19 -14.06
N LEU A 39 3.50 -13.54 -14.79
CA LEU A 39 3.50 -13.67 -16.24
C LEU A 39 2.31 -12.86 -16.74
N LEU A 40 2.57 -11.76 -17.40
CA LEU A 40 1.55 -10.83 -17.88
C LEU A 40 1.73 -10.63 -19.38
N ASN A 41 0.64 -10.67 -20.13
CA ASN A 41 0.65 -10.46 -21.56
C ASN A 41 -0.24 -9.27 -21.92
N ASN A 42 0.16 -8.54 -22.94
CA ASN A 42 -0.54 -7.37 -23.47
C ASN A 42 -0.71 -6.25 -22.43
N THR A 43 0.32 -5.97 -21.62
CA THR A 43 0.27 -4.94 -20.58
C THR A 43 0.34 -3.51 -21.12
N CYS A 44 0.66 -3.33 -22.40
CA CYS A 44 0.69 -2.03 -23.08
C CYS A 44 -0.66 -1.67 -23.68
N ARG A 45 -0.92 -0.38 -23.79
CA ARG A 45 -2.14 0.17 -24.39
C ARG A 45 -2.08 0.28 -25.92
N THR A 46 -0.97 -0.04 -26.56
CA THR A 46 -0.81 0.09 -28.02
C THR A 46 -0.26 -1.18 -28.63
N ASN A 47 -0.88 -1.62 -29.71
CA ASN A 47 -0.37 -2.69 -30.58
C ASN A 47 0.53 -2.17 -31.71
N ASP A 48 0.54 -0.90 -31.97
CA ASP A 48 1.30 -0.29 -33.05
C ASP A 48 2.07 0.90 -32.53
N ASP A 49 3.30 1.05 -32.92
CA ASP A 49 4.36 2.05 -32.77
C ASP A 49 3.97 3.52 -32.51
N VAL A 50 2.78 3.81 -32.01
CA VAL A 50 2.37 5.15 -31.65
C VAL A 50 2.84 5.43 -30.22
N ALA A 51 3.98 6.08 -30.12
CA ALA A 51 4.42 6.72 -28.90
C ALA A 51 3.27 7.55 -28.35
N ILE A 52 2.80 7.24 -27.14
CA ILE A 52 1.98 8.17 -26.36
C ILE A 52 2.88 9.37 -26.13
N GLU A 53 2.72 10.42 -26.92
CA GLU A 53 3.38 11.69 -26.66
C GLU A 53 2.85 12.19 -25.31
N LEU A 54 3.64 11.96 -24.28
CA LEU A 54 3.48 12.64 -23.02
C LEU A 54 3.57 14.13 -23.30
N PRO A 55 2.68 14.98 -22.73
CA PRO A 55 2.87 16.41 -22.82
C PRO A 55 4.29 16.75 -22.34
N SER A 56 5.05 17.22 -23.23
CA SER A 56 6.41 17.75 -23.35
C SER A 56 7.26 18.03 -22.10
N ALA A 57 7.33 17.16 -21.12
CA ALA A 57 8.19 17.35 -19.96
C ALA A 57 9.33 16.34 -19.83
N ARG A 58 9.39 15.33 -20.70
CA ARG A 58 10.56 14.42 -20.80
C ARG A 58 10.95 14.22 -22.24
N THR A 59 11.84 15.05 -22.72
CA THR A 59 12.65 14.77 -23.90
C THR A 59 13.59 13.62 -23.62
N GLY A 60 13.13 12.43 -23.76
CA GLY A 60 13.91 11.22 -23.74
C GLY A 60 13.24 10.30 -24.74
N THR A 61 13.77 10.26 -25.96
CA THR A 61 13.46 9.29 -27.01
C THR A 61 13.72 7.88 -26.47
N GLN A 62 12.77 7.34 -25.77
CA GLN A 62 12.65 5.89 -25.67
C GLN A 62 11.30 5.56 -26.27
N GLY A 63 11.36 5.14 -27.54
CA GLY A 63 10.25 4.50 -28.20
C GLY A 63 9.78 3.35 -27.34
N ILE A 64 8.48 3.23 -27.16
CA ILE A 64 7.85 2.01 -26.65
C ILE A 64 7.97 0.98 -27.77
N GLY A 65 9.17 0.50 -27.97
CA GLY A 65 9.51 -0.62 -28.84
C GLY A 65 9.99 -1.74 -27.95
N GLY A 66 9.09 -2.42 -27.28
CA GLY A 66 9.39 -3.57 -26.47
C GLY A 66 8.14 -4.42 -26.32
N ASP A 67 8.34 -5.71 -26.18
CA ASP A 67 7.29 -6.65 -25.89
C ASP A 67 6.42 -6.13 -24.76
N CYS A 68 5.14 -6.03 -25.00
CA CYS A 68 4.15 -5.63 -24.00
C CYS A 68 3.93 -6.72 -22.94
N ASP A 69 4.71 -7.77 -22.97
CA ASP A 69 4.67 -8.89 -22.07
C ASP A 69 5.67 -8.66 -20.92
N ALA A 70 5.25 -8.93 -19.71
CA ALA A 70 6.10 -8.82 -18.54
C ALA A 70 6.22 -10.17 -17.83
N SER A 71 7.47 -10.59 -17.57
CA SER A 71 7.77 -11.78 -16.78
C SER A 71 8.79 -11.43 -15.72
N PHE A 72 8.41 -11.58 -14.45
CA PHE A 72 9.29 -11.27 -13.34
C PHE A 72 8.95 -12.11 -12.10
N GLN A 73 9.92 -12.24 -11.21
CA GLN A 73 9.76 -12.89 -9.93
C GLN A 73 9.99 -11.86 -8.82
N THR A 74 9.21 -12.01 -7.76
CA THR A 74 9.38 -11.19 -6.57
C THR A 74 9.44 -12.04 -5.31
N TYR A 75 9.87 -11.41 -4.23
CA TYR A 75 9.84 -12.02 -2.92
C TYR A 75 9.25 -11.05 -1.90
N VAL A 76 8.77 -11.60 -0.80
CA VAL A 76 8.40 -10.88 0.41
C VAL A 76 9.14 -11.50 1.60
N PHE A 77 9.64 -10.65 2.49
CA PHE A 77 10.24 -11.08 3.75
C PHE A 77 9.83 -10.13 4.85
N LYS A 78 9.18 -10.67 5.86
CA LYS A 78 8.78 -9.97 7.09
C LYS A 78 9.21 -10.81 8.29
N LEU A 79 9.83 -10.19 9.28
CA LEU A 79 10.21 -10.80 10.54
C LEU A 79 9.67 -9.93 11.67
N ASN A 80 8.84 -10.49 12.54
CA ASN A 80 8.12 -9.77 13.58
C ASN A 80 8.57 -10.20 14.97
N PRO A 81 9.63 -9.58 15.55
CA PRO A 81 10.02 -9.82 16.92
C PRO A 81 9.00 -9.25 17.90
N HIS A 82 8.66 -10.04 18.92
CA HIS A 82 7.87 -9.62 20.06
C HIS A 82 8.64 -9.95 21.33
N ILE A 83 9.13 -8.91 22.01
CA ILE A 83 9.92 -9.01 23.25
C ILE A 83 9.01 -8.73 24.41
N ILE A 84 8.80 -9.72 25.28
CA ILE A 84 8.00 -9.58 26.50
C ILE A 84 8.94 -9.15 27.62
N VAL A 85 8.80 -7.88 28.05
CA VAL A 85 9.62 -7.31 29.11
C VAL A 85 9.07 -7.72 30.48
N ASN A 86 7.78 -7.61 30.68
CA ASN A 86 7.02 -8.09 31.84
C ASN A 86 5.51 -8.09 31.49
N ASP A 87 4.66 -8.44 32.46
CA ASP A 87 3.20 -8.54 32.26
C ASP A 87 2.54 -7.23 31.80
N GLY A 88 3.17 -6.08 32.08
CA GLY A 88 2.65 -4.76 31.73
C GLY A 88 3.33 -4.09 30.54
N VAL A 89 4.42 -4.68 29.99
CA VAL A 89 5.23 -4.03 28.95
C VAL A 89 5.75 -5.03 27.95
N SER A 90 5.51 -4.75 26.67
CA SER A 90 6.15 -5.47 25.57
C SER A 90 6.72 -4.52 24.51
N LEU A 91 7.66 -5.00 23.72
CA LEU A 91 8.21 -4.32 22.56
C LEU A 91 7.91 -5.15 21.32
N LYS A 92 7.27 -4.57 20.33
CA LYS A 92 6.95 -5.20 19.05
C LYS A 92 7.68 -4.51 17.92
N GLY A 93 8.11 -5.31 16.96
CA GLY A 93 8.80 -4.82 15.79
C GLY A 93 8.36 -5.53 14.51
N GLU A 94 8.71 -4.94 13.38
CA GLU A 94 8.69 -5.60 12.08
C GLU A 94 9.95 -5.20 11.33
N LEU A 95 10.69 -6.19 10.87
CA LEU A 95 11.84 -6.06 10.00
C LEU A 95 11.48 -6.62 8.63
N SER A 96 11.91 -5.98 7.57
CA SER A 96 11.75 -6.49 6.20
C SER A 96 13.02 -6.24 5.37
N SER A 97 13.16 -6.97 4.28
CA SER A 97 14.22 -6.70 3.31
C SER A 97 13.66 -6.04 2.05
N GLY A 98 14.50 -5.28 1.36
CA GLY A 98 14.15 -4.64 0.10
C GLY A 98 13.23 -3.42 0.24
N TYR A 99 12.75 -2.93 -0.90
CA TYR A 99 11.77 -1.87 -0.98
C TYR A 99 10.35 -2.45 -0.83
N ILE A 100 9.48 -1.83 -0.06
CA ILE A 100 8.10 -2.29 0.16
C ILE A 100 7.96 -3.76 0.63
N ARG A 101 8.69 -4.11 1.71
CA ARG A 101 8.64 -5.45 2.35
C ARG A 101 9.08 -6.62 1.47
N GLY A 102 9.85 -6.35 0.42
CA GLY A 102 10.32 -7.36 -0.51
C GLY A 102 11.04 -6.73 -1.70
N GLY A 103 11.24 -7.49 -2.74
CA GLY A 103 11.94 -7.02 -3.93
C GLY A 103 11.77 -7.95 -5.12
N PHE A 104 12.45 -7.63 -6.19
CA PHE A 104 12.56 -8.52 -7.34
C PHE A 104 13.59 -9.62 -7.06
N ALA A 105 13.29 -10.84 -7.51
CA ALA A 105 14.27 -11.92 -7.51
C ALA A 105 15.28 -11.71 -8.64
N GLY A 106 16.50 -12.14 -8.40
CA GLY A 106 17.64 -11.90 -9.27
C GLY A 106 18.61 -10.90 -8.66
N GLY A 107 19.88 -11.01 -9.03
CA GLY A 107 20.92 -10.07 -8.64
C GLY A 107 21.16 -9.03 -9.73
N GLU A 108 21.82 -7.93 -9.40
CA GLU A 108 22.37 -7.04 -10.41
C GLU A 108 23.56 -7.73 -11.10
N ALA A 109 23.64 -7.61 -12.43
CA ALA A 109 24.84 -7.99 -13.13
C ALA A 109 26.02 -7.15 -12.63
N ALA A 110 27.09 -7.79 -12.19
CA ALA A 110 28.27 -7.07 -11.73
C ALA A 110 28.80 -6.21 -12.89
N ASN A 111 28.90 -4.88 -12.65
CA ASN A 111 29.59 -3.90 -13.52
C ASN A 111 28.96 -3.58 -14.87
N VAL A 112 27.68 -3.26 -14.92
CA VAL A 112 27.09 -2.63 -16.12
C VAL A 112 27.61 -1.20 -16.33
N GLU A 113 28.04 -0.52 -15.25
CA GLU A 113 28.54 0.87 -15.33
C GLU A 113 29.98 0.99 -15.87
N ASP A 114 30.79 -0.05 -15.80
CA ASP A 114 32.21 0.00 -16.20
C ASP A 114 32.50 -0.52 -17.62
N GLY A 115 31.47 -0.69 -18.45
CA GLY A 115 31.66 -1.11 -19.84
C GLY A 115 32.23 -2.54 -20.02
N VAL A 116 32.35 -3.30 -18.95
CA VAL A 116 32.68 -4.72 -19.01
C VAL A 116 31.43 -5.46 -19.44
N SER A 117 31.45 -5.96 -20.65
CA SER A 117 30.36 -6.63 -21.32
C SER A 117 29.63 -7.62 -20.42
N GLY A 118 28.29 -7.67 -20.53
CA GLY A 118 27.35 -8.49 -19.78
C GLY A 118 27.58 -10.01 -19.81
N ASN A 119 28.72 -10.49 -20.29
CA ASN A 119 29.08 -11.91 -20.26
C ASN A 119 29.26 -12.45 -18.85
N ASN A 120 29.57 -11.61 -17.87
CA ASN A 120 29.70 -12.02 -16.47
C ASN A 120 28.35 -12.30 -15.80
N SER A 121 27.25 -11.71 -16.28
CA SER A 121 25.92 -11.94 -15.72
C SER A 121 25.41 -13.38 -15.89
N TYR A 122 25.97 -14.13 -16.85
CA TYR A 122 25.63 -15.56 -17.02
C TYR A 122 26.28 -16.46 -15.95
N PHE A 123 27.32 -16.00 -15.29
CA PHE A 123 28.10 -16.83 -14.37
C PHE A 123 28.14 -16.27 -12.95
N PHE A 124 28.04 -14.96 -12.80
CA PHE A 124 28.18 -14.29 -11.52
C PHE A 124 27.12 -13.21 -11.37
N THR A 125 26.32 -13.35 -10.32
CA THR A 125 25.38 -12.32 -9.90
C THR A 125 25.66 -11.93 -8.45
N THR A 126 25.55 -10.67 -8.13
CA THR A 126 25.64 -10.18 -6.76
C THR A 126 24.26 -9.72 -6.32
N PRO A 127 23.93 -9.82 -5.01
CA PRO A 127 22.71 -9.19 -4.52
C PRO A 127 22.71 -7.71 -4.86
N ALA A 128 21.56 -7.17 -5.27
CA ALA A 128 21.40 -5.75 -5.49
C ALA A 128 21.81 -4.99 -4.22
N GLN A 129 22.63 -3.94 -4.35
CA GLN A 129 23.16 -3.18 -3.20
C GLN A 129 22.07 -2.52 -2.34
N ARG A 130 20.82 -2.51 -2.80
CA ARG A 130 19.67 -1.89 -2.14
C ARG A 130 18.81 -2.83 -1.31
N SER A 131 19.21 -4.08 -1.12
CA SER A 131 18.52 -5.01 -0.22
C SER A 131 18.88 -4.73 1.25
N ALA A 132 18.55 -3.53 1.73
CA ALA A 132 18.73 -3.18 3.12
C ALA A 132 17.68 -3.88 4.00
N LEU A 133 18.05 -4.21 5.22
CA LEU A 133 17.09 -4.59 6.25
C LEU A 133 16.43 -3.32 6.79
N ASN A 134 15.12 -3.22 6.63
CA ASN A 134 14.34 -2.07 7.08
C ASN A 134 13.65 -2.37 8.40
N VAL A 135 13.61 -1.39 9.28
CA VAL A 135 12.77 -1.41 10.49
C VAL A 135 11.45 -0.72 10.13
N ASN A 136 10.46 -1.52 9.77
CA ASN A 136 9.15 -1.00 9.38
C ASN A 136 8.35 -0.54 10.59
N GLN A 137 8.42 -1.29 11.69
CA GLN A 137 7.74 -0.99 12.93
C GLN A 137 8.67 -1.26 14.12
N MET A 138 8.56 -0.43 15.14
CA MET A 138 9.21 -0.60 16.44
C MET A 138 8.44 0.24 17.46
N TYR A 139 7.66 -0.40 18.29
CA TYR A 139 6.83 0.28 19.27
C TYR A 139 6.68 -0.51 20.58
N MET A 140 6.46 0.22 21.62
CA MET A 140 6.23 -0.30 22.96
C MET A 140 4.71 -0.38 23.20
N GLU A 141 4.26 -1.48 23.82
CA GLU A 141 2.91 -1.64 24.35
C GLU A 141 2.95 -1.62 25.87
N LEU A 142 2.12 -0.75 26.44
CA LEU A 142 1.92 -0.61 27.89
C LEU A 142 0.51 -1.04 28.24
N TYR A 143 0.41 -2.11 29.01
CA TYR A 143 -0.87 -2.71 29.40
C TYR A 143 -1.32 -2.20 30.76
N ALA A 144 -2.55 -1.74 30.82
CA ALA A 144 -3.28 -1.43 32.05
C ALA A 144 -4.63 -2.15 32.03
N ASP A 145 -5.32 -2.23 33.17
CA ASP A 145 -6.56 -3.00 33.31
C ASP A 145 -7.63 -2.66 32.27
N THR A 146 -7.72 -1.40 31.90
CA THR A 146 -8.76 -0.89 30.97
C THR A 146 -8.18 -0.16 29.76
N ALA A 147 -6.86 -0.11 29.63
CA ALA A 147 -6.20 0.62 28.56
C ALA A 147 -4.97 -0.11 28.03
N LEU A 148 -4.75 0.04 26.72
CA LEU A 148 -3.52 -0.34 26.03
C LEU A 148 -2.94 0.92 25.38
N VAL A 149 -1.72 1.29 25.77
CA VAL A 149 -1.01 2.43 25.17
C VAL A 149 0.12 1.91 24.30
N LYS A 150 0.17 2.37 23.05
CA LYS A 150 1.23 2.06 22.09
C LYS A 150 2.03 3.33 21.81
N ILE A 151 3.35 3.22 21.81
CA ILE A 151 4.26 4.37 21.62
C ILE A 151 5.40 3.95 20.71
N GLY A 152 5.61 4.67 19.61
CA GLY A 152 6.70 4.44 18.68
C GLY A 152 6.26 4.44 17.23
N ARG A 153 7.00 3.70 16.40
CA ARG A 153 6.67 3.49 14.98
C ARG A 153 5.77 2.27 14.85
N MET A 154 4.54 2.51 14.45
CA MET A 154 3.52 1.47 14.35
C MET A 154 2.70 1.61 13.07
N SER A 155 1.95 0.57 12.73
CA SER A 155 0.98 0.60 11.63
C SER A 155 -0.44 0.80 12.15
N LYS A 156 -1.29 1.36 11.28
CA LYS A 156 -2.71 1.62 11.56
C LYS A 156 -3.59 0.82 10.62
N HIS A 157 -4.60 0.18 11.19
CA HIS A 157 -5.67 -0.47 10.44
C HIS A 157 -7.02 0.04 10.92
N TYR A 158 -7.93 0.28 9.97
CA TYR A 158 -9.29 0.68 10.28
C TYR A 158 -10.27 0.07 9.29
N GLY A 159 -11.42 -0.36 9.80
CA GLY A 159 -12.54 -0.86 9.00
C GLY A 159 -12.20 -2.07 8.15
N MET A 160 -12.39 -1.98 6.85
CA MET A 160 -12.03 -2.97 5.84
C MET A 160 -10.62 -2.75 5.27
N GLY A 161 -9.89 -1.78 5.78
CA GLY A 161 -8.55 -1.44 5.30
C GLY A 161 -8.54 -0.61 4.02
N VAL A 162 -9.65 0.07 3.71
CA VAL A 162 -9.77 0.80 2.44
C VAL A 162 -8.93 2.08 2.38
N ILE A 163 -8.73 2.76 3.52
CA ILE A 163 -7.85 3.93 3.63
C ILE A 163 -6.64 3.64 4.53
N PHE A 164 -6.86 2.95 5.66
CA PHE A 164 -5.82 2.64 6.63
C PHE A 164 -5.68 1.13 6.76
N ASP A 165 -4.59 0.60 6.24
CA ASP A 165 -4.26 -0.81 6.30
C ASP A 165 -2.89 -1.03 6.92
N ASN A 166 -2.77 -1.98 7.84
CA ASN A 166 -1.54 -2.27 8.56
C ASN A 166 -0.62 -3.26 7.83
N GLY A 167 -1.06 -3.79 6.71
CA GLY A 167 -0.28 -4.74 5.95
C GLY A 167 -0.06 -6.07 6.67
N SER A 168 -1.08 -6.57 7.38
CA SER A 168 -0.96 -7.80 8.19
C SER A 168 -0.95 -9.08 7.37
N GLU A 169 -1.50 -9.07 6.16
CA GLU A 169 -1.51 -10.25 5.30
C GLU A 169 -0.11 -10.59 4.78
N ALA A 170 0.12 -11.84 4.47
CA ALA A 170 1.44 -12.34 4.06
C ALA A 170 2.02 -11.55 2.87
N TRP A 171 1.18 -11.22 1.89
CA TRP A 171 1.58 -10.55 0.64
C TRP A 171 1.32 -9.05 0.62
N ASP A 172 0.89 -8.46 1.74
CA ASP A 172 0.76 -7.01 1.86
C ASP A 172 2.12 -6.34 1.81
N ARG A 173 2.36 -5.61 0.72
CA ARG A 173 3.62 -4.88 0.51
C ARG A 173 3.57 -3.50 1.14
N PHE A 174 2.41 -2.89 1.19
CA PHE A 174 2.18 -1.55 1.73
C PHE A 174 1.57 -1.62 3.13
N PHE A 175 1.65 -0.54 3.85
CA PHE A 175 1.01 -0.37 5.15
C PHE A 175 0.95 1.11 5.52
N THR A 176 -0.08 1.49 6.24
CA THR A 176 -0.18 2.83 6.82
C THR A 176 0.69 2.90 8.07
N MET A 177 1.81 3.58 7.97
CA MET A 177 2.77 3.74 9.08
C MET A 177 2.66 5.13 9.69
N TYR A 178 2.87 5.22 11.00
CA TYR A 178 3.02 6.48 11.71
C TYR A 178 3.93 6.36 12.94
N ASP A 179 4.58 7.46 13.27
CA ASP A 179 5.40 7.59 14.47
C ASP A 179 4.62 8.40 15.51
N GLY A 180 4.23 7.77 16.64
CA GLY A 180 3.35 8.48 17.57
C GLY A 180 2.90 7.68 18.78
N ILE A 181 1.71 8.07 19.27
CA ILE A 181 1.06 7.48 20.42
C ILE A 181 -0.38 7.15 20.07
N GLU A 182 -0.81 5.96 20.44
CA GLU A 182 -2.19 5.50 20.38
C GLU A 182 -2.58 4.91 21.72
N ALA A 183 -3.78 5.21 22.22
CA ALA A 183 -4.28 4.64 23.47
C ALA A 183 -5.67 4.05 23.26
N GLU A 184 -5.82 2.74 23.36
CA GLU A 184 -7.13 2.09 23.38
C GLU A 184 -7.66 2.02 24.80
N MET A 185 -8.77 2.70 25.06
CA MET A 185 -9.51 2.66 26.32
C MET A 185 -10.81 1.89 26.13
N LYS A 186 -11.02 0.82 26.91
CA LYS A 186 -12.15 -0.09 26.73
C LYS A 186 -13.07 -0.12 27.95
N ILE A 187 -14.37 0.07 27.71
CA ILE A 187 -15.43 -0.03 28.73
C ILE A 187 -16.56 -0.90 28.17
N GLY A 188 -16.61 -2.15 28.61
CA GLY A 188 -17.57 -3.13 28.10
C GLY A 188 -17.38 -3.40 26.60
N ASN A 189 -18.39 -3.11 25.80
CA ASN A 189 -18.34 -3.26 24.34
C ASN A 189 -17.87 -1.99 23.61
N PHE A 190 -17.58 -0.93 24.34
CA PHE A 190 -17.13 0.34 23.76
C PHE A 190 -15.62 0.50 23.92
N SER A 191 -14.96 0.96 22.86
CA SER A 191 -13.57 1.41 22.88
C SER A 191 -13.49 2.83 22.33
N LEU A 192 -12.65 3.65 22.97
CA LEU A 192 -12.23 4.96 22.47
C LEU A 192 -10.72 4.92 22.25
N ILE A 193 -10.28 5.27 21.03
CA ILE A 193 -8.89 5.11 20.62
C ILE A 193 -8.37 6.45 20.08
N PRO A 194 -7.97 7.38 20.93
CA PRO A 194 -7.26 8.58 20.50
C PRO A 194 -5.86 8.24 20.01
N SER A 195 -5.42 8.97 19.00
CA SER A 195 -4.08 8.85 18.41
C SER A 195 -3.51 10.21 18.05
N TRP A 196 -2.20 10.33 18.19
CA TRP A 196 -1.42 11.45 17.69
C TRP A 196 -0.17 10.90 17.02
N ALA A 197 0.09 11.37 15.80
CA ALA A 197 1.16 10.81 15.01
C ALA A 197 1.84 11.85 14.11
N LYS A 198 3.10 11.61 13.84
CA LYS A 198 3.85 12.17 12.74
C LYS A 198 3.83 11.18 11.58
N ILE A 199 3.26 11.57 10.44
CA ILE A 199 3.10 10.71 9.27
C ILE A 199 4.33 10.75 8.38
N SER A 200 4.88 11.94 8.14
CA SER A 200 6.10 12.12 7.40
C SER A 200 6.86 13.34 7.86
N SER A 201 8.17 13.31 7.70
CA SER A 201 9.00 14.50 7.73
C SER A 201 9.72 14.60 6.41
N PHE A 202 9.53 15.71 5.72
CA PHE A 202 10.31 16.03 4.53
C PHE A 202 11.61 16.69 4.95
N ASP A 203 12.70 16.21 4.37
CA ASP A 203 14.00 16.87 4.41
C ASP A 203 14.18 17.57 3.05
N ASP A 204 14.42 18.88 3.05
CA ASP A 204 14.74 19.63 1.85
C ASP A 204 16.25 19.53 1.50
N GLY A 205 16.99 18.83 2.34
CA GLY A 205 18.44 18.74 2.26
C GLY A 205 18.93 17.54 1.47
N SER A 206 19.88 17.81 0.63
CA SER A 206 20.66 16.83 -0.11
C SER A 206 21.53 15.91 0.79
N ASP A 207 21.36 15.95 2.10
CA ASP A 207 22.16 15.17 3.04
C ASP A 207 21.32 14.58 4.17
N ALA A 208 21.23 13.24 4.19
CA ALA A 208 20.43 12.47 5.16
C ALA A 208 20.80 12.70 6.64
N ASN A 209 21.91 13.41 6.89
CA ASN A 209 22.43 13.67 8.23
C ASN A 209 22.10 15.06 8.79
N THR A 210 21.51 15.93 8.00
CA THR A 210 21.23 17.32 8.40
C THR A 210 19.74 17.63 8.45
N LYS A 211 18.96 16.80 9.13
CA LYS A 211 17.57 17.17 9.45
C LYS A 211 17.57 18.42 10.31
N SER A 212 17.23 19.56 9.72
CA SER A 212 17.01 20.77 10.48
C SER A 212 15.69 20.65 11.24
N PRO A 213 15.70 20.64 12.57
CA PRO A 213 14.46 20.62 13.33
C PRO A 213 13.60 21.90 13.16
N ALA A 214 14.17 22.93 12.55
CA ALA A 214 13.54 24.24 12.34
C ALA A 214 12.90 24.42 10.94
N GLY A 215 13.16 23.52 9.99
CA GLY A 215 12.69 23.64 8.60
C GLY A 215 11.79 22.52 8.12
N GLY A 216 11.31 21.66 9.03
CA GLY A 216 10.63 20.42 8.68
C GLY A 216 9.25 20.61 8.08
N TYR A 217 9.06 19.98 6.96
CA TYR A 217 7.78 19.77 6.28
C TYR A 217 7.05 18.58 6.95
N ASP A 218 6.66 18.77 8.20
CA ASP A 218 6.03 17.71 8.98
C ASP A 218 4.56 17.56 8.60
N VAL A 219 4.15 16.36 8.23
CA VAL A 219 2.75 15.99 8.18
C VAL A 219 2.38 15.25 9.45
N ARG A 220 1.41 15.80 10.17
CA ARG A 220 0.91 15.27 11.44
C ARG A 220 -0.54 14.83 11.30
N GLU A 221 -0.93 13.87 12.11
CA GLU A 221 -2.31 13.42 12.23
C GLU A 221 -2.73 13.37 13.68
N MET A 222 -3.91 13.87 13.96
CA MET A 222 -4.63 13.65 15.21
C MET A 222 -5.91 12.89 14.89
N GLY A 223 -6.20 11.86 15.64
CA GLY A 223 -7.37 11.06 15.37
C GLY A 223 -8.01 10.47 16.62
N VAL A 224 -9.23 10.02 16.45
CA VAL A 224 -9.95 9.24 17.43
C VAL A 224 -10.84 8.21 16.73
N VAL A 225 -10.82 6.98 17.20
CA VAL A 225 -11.79 5.96 16.80
C VAL A 225 -12.73 5.73 17.96
N ALA A 226 -14.02 5.88 17.73
CA ALA A 226 -15.09 5.41 18.62
C ALA A 226 -15.63 4.09 18.07
N LYS A 227 -15.50 3.00 18.83
CA LYS A 227 -15.87 1.66 18.40
C LYS A 227 -16.84 1.00 19.38
N TYR A 228 -17.87 0.38 18.85
CA TYR A 228 -18.72 -0.57 19.54
C TYR A 228 -18.51 -1.96 18.94
N ASP A 229 -18.10 -2.92 19.76
CA ASP A 229 -17.81 -4.30 19.35
C ASP A 229 -18.54 -5.28 20.27
N ASN A 230 -19.66 -5.80 19.78
CA ASN A 230 -20.47 -6.77 20.51
C ASN A 230 -20.32 -8.17 19.91
N LYS A 231 -19.42 -8.95 20.46
CA LYS A 231 -19.15 -10.33 20.02
C LYS A 231 -20.36 -11.25 20.13
N ASN A 232 -21.24 -11.05 21.12
CA ASN A 232 -22.43 -11.88 21.29
C ASN A 232 -23.49 -11.64 20.21
N ARG A 233 -23.42 -10.49 19.54
CA ARG A 233 -24.31 -10.12 18.44
C ARG A 233 -23.61 -10.14 17.09
N ASP A 234 -22.33 -10.50 17.03
CA ASP A 234 -21.49 -10.40 15.83
C ASP A 234 -21.64 -9.04 15.14
N LEU A 235 -21.63 -7.96 15.93
CA LEU A 235 -21.84 -6.60 15.47
C LEU A 235 -20.66 -5.71 15.85
N VAL A 236 -20.06 -5.10 14.85
CA VAL A 236 -19.08 -4.03 15.00
C VAL A 236 -19.64 -2.78 14.34
N PHE A 237 -19.57 -1.66 15.04
CA PHE A 237 -19.80 -0.34 14.49
C PHE A 237 -18.68 0.58 14.97
N SER A 238 -18.09 1.35 14.09
CA SER A 238 -17.08 2.34 14.48
C SER A 238 -17.13 3.57 13.60
N VAL A 239 -16.60 4.67 14.13
CA VAL A 239 -16.36 5.90 13.38
C VAL A 239 -14.94 6.36 13.69
N LEU A 240 -14.15 6.52 12.67
CA LEU A 240 -12.87 7.22 12.72
C LEU A 240 -13.10 8.69 12.40
N TYR A 241 -12.57 9.56 13.23
CA TYR A 241 -12.33 10.96 12.93
C TYR A 241 -10.82 11.19 12.96
N ALA A 242 -10.25 11.70 11.88
CA ALA A 242 -8.84 12.07 11.83
C ALA A 242 -8.68 13.43 11.15
N LYS A 243 -7.71 14.19 11.63
CA LYS A 243 -7.30 15.46 11.03
C LYS A 243 -5.82 15.38 10.72
N ARG A 244 -5.50 15.43 9.43
CA ARG A 244 -4.14 15.44 8.90
C ARG A 244 -3.78 16.85 8.46
N PHE A 245 -2.64 17.35 8.90
CA PHE A 245 -2.24 18.70 8.61
C PHE A 245 -0.73 18.82 8.42
N SER A 246 -0.32 19.77 7.59
CA SER A 246 1.08 20.15 7.38
C SER A 246 1.31 21.60 7.83
N GLU A 247 2.58 21.96 8.02
CA GLU A 247 2.96 23.35 8.28
C GLU A 247 2.56 24.28 7.11
N PRO A 248 2.36 25.60 7.36
CA PRO A 248 1.65 26.51 6.44
C PRO A 248 2.23 26.69 5.04
N LYS A 249 3.44 26.24 4.78
CA LYS A 249 4.15 26.48 3.51
C LYS A 249 4.20 25.26 2.59
N ASN A 250 3.57 24.13 2.97
CA ASN A 250 3.80 22.86 2.31
C ASN A 250 2.53 22.22 1.80
N SER A 251 2.51 21.91 0.54
CA SER A 251 1.55 21.02 -0.09
C SER A 251 2.03 19.56 0.07
N LEU A 252 1.14 18.65 0.43
CA LEU A 252 1.41 17.21 0.38
C LEU A 252 1.64 16.70 -1.05
N TYR A 253 1.23 17.48 -2.03
CA TYR A 253 1.30 17.11 -3.44
C TYR A 253 1.97 18.20 -4.27
N ASN A 254 3.15 17.89 -4.76
CA ASN A 254 3.69 18.50 -5.95
C ASN A 254 3.77 17.42 -7.02
N THR A 255 2.68 17.23 -7.73
CA THR A 255 2.58 16.17 -8.74
C THR A 255 3.01 16.64 -10.12
N SER A 256 3.12 17.94 -10.34
CA SER A 256 3.25 18.47 -11.71
C SER A 256 4.63 18.31 -12.34
N THR A 257 5.68 17.96 -11.60
CA THR A 257 7.03 17.94 -12.19
C THR A 257 7.86 16.71 -11.88
N GLY A 258 7.43 15.81 -11.01
CA GLY A 258 8.31 14.68 -10.58
C GLY A 258 9.63 15.12 -9.95
N THR A 259 9.80 16.40 -9.71
CA THR A 259 10.94 16.98 -9.02
C THR A 259 10.60 17.21 -7.56
N SER A 260 11.52 16.89 -6.67
CA SER A 260 11.43 17.28 -5.27
C SER A 260 11.09 18.76 -5.17
N PRO A 261 10.23 19.14 -4.22
CA PRO A 261 9.93 20.53 -3.98
C PRO A 261 11.21 21.29 -3.71
N THR A 262 11.63 22.12 -4.64
CA THR A 262 12.68 23.10 -4.34
C THR A 262 12.11 24.10 -3.34
N ALA A 263 12.88 24.42 -2.31
CA ALA A 263 12.51 25.31 -1.21
C ALA A 263 12.01 26.70 -1.64
N ASP A 264 12.20 27.07 -2.88
CA ASP A 264 11.95 28.41 -3.43
C ASP A 264 10.63 28.62 -4.14
N SER A 265 9.80 27.61 -4.35
CA SER A 265 8.47 27.83 -4.90
C SER A 265 7.46 28.16 -3.77
N GLY A 266 7.52 29.37 -3.31
CA GLY A 266 7.02 29.89 -2.05
C GLY A 266 5.50 29.91 -1.83
N ASN A 267 4.69 29.09 -2.49
CA ASN A 267 3.25 29.11 -2.27
C ASN A 267 2.58 27.76 -2.56
N ARG A 268 2.97 26.72 -1.80
CA ARG A 268 2.32 25.40 -1.97
C ARG A 268 1.03 25.23 -1.19
N GLY A 269 0.59 26.25 -0.51
CA GLY A 269 -0.63 26.19 0.25
C GLY A 269 -0.52 25.33 1.53
N ARG A 270 -1.49 25.48 2.39
CA ARG A 270 -1.67 24.71 3.61
C ARG A 270 -2.45 23.44 3.29
N THR A 271 -1.99 22.32 3.81
CA THR A 271 -2.77 21.10 3.81
C THR A 271 -3.42 20.91 5.17
N GLU A 272 -4.73 20.76 5.20
CA GLU A 272 -5.52 20.48 6.39
C GLU A 272 -6.74 19.64 6.00
N VAL A 273 -6.58 18.32 6.03
CA VAL A 273 -7.60 17.36 5.60
C VAL A 273 -8.24 16.71 6.81
N THR A 274 -9.57 16.77 6.87
CA THR A 274 -10.39 16.02 7.82
C THR A 274 -10.88 14.74 7.15
N ILE A 275 -10.74 13.62 7.82
CA ILE A 275 -11.21 12.30 7.41
C ILE A 275 -12.27 11.85 8.42
N ILE A 276 -13.46 11.54 7.93
CA ILE A 276 -14.54 10.90 8.70
C ILE A 276 -14.84 9.59 8.02
N ASP A 277 -14.71 8.49 8.75
CA ASP A 277 -14.83 7.16 8.17
C ASP A 277 -15.71 6.26 9.06
N PRO A 278 -17.01 6.16 8.77
CA PRO A 278 -17.89 5.20 9.42
C PRO A 278 -17.70 3.79 8.84
N TYR A 279 -17.67 2.82 9.72
CA TYR A 279 -17.59 1.40 9.40
C TYR A 279 -18.63 0.60 10.18
N VAL A 280 -19.24 -0.38 9.54
CA VAL A 280 -20.13 -1.35 10.17
C VAL A 280 -19.86 -2.75 9.63
N SER A 281 -19.90 -3.74 10.51
CA SER A 281 -19.88 -5.16 10.13
C SER A 281 -20.88 -5.94 11.00
N LYS A 282 -21.69 -6.77 10.36
CA LYS A 282 -22.67 -7.60 11.02
C LYS A 282 -22.71 -8.99 10.40
N LYS A 283 -22.69 -10.01 11.25
CA LYS A 283 -22.93 -11.40 10.83
C LYS A 283 -24.27 -11.89 11.38
N TRP A 284 -25.06 -12.52 10.52
CA TRP A 284 -26.31 -13.23 10.87
C TRP A 284 -26.16 -14.68 10.40
N ASN A 285 -25.89 -15.59 11.31
CA ASN A 285 -25.67 -17.00 11.00
C ASN A 285 -24.61 -17.16 9.87
N LYS A 286 -25.05 -17.44 8.65
CA LYS A 286 -24.21 -17.68 7.47
C LYS A 286 -23.94 -16.43 6.62
N PHE A 287 -24.62 -15.35 6.88
CA PHE A 287 -24.53 -14.12 6.11
C PHE A 287 -23.76 -13.06 6.89
N LYS A 288 -22.75 -12.47 6.26
CA LYS A 288 -21.99 -11.33 6.79
C LYS A 288 -22.08 -10.17 5.82
N ILE A 289 -22.31 -8.97 6.32
CA ILE A 289 -22.18 -7.73 5.58
C ILE A 289 -21.21 -6.80 6.30
N SER A 290 -20.36 -6.14 5.54
CA SER A 290 -19.48 -5.05 6.01
C SER A 290 -19.64 -3.87 5.07
N ALA A 291 -19.60 -2.65 5.63
CA ALA A 291 -19.64 -1.43 4.85
C ALA A 291 -18.72 -0.38 5.48
N GLU A 292 -18.04 0.40 4.64
CA GLU A 292 -17.15 1.48 5.02
C GLU A 292 -17.35 2.66 4.06
N ALA A 293 -17.28 3.90 4.59
CA ALA A 293 -17.60 5.08 3.80
C ALA A 293 -16.69 6.27 4.16
N PRO A 294 -15.41 6.26 3.79
CA PRO A 294 -14.50 7.36 4.06
C PRO A 294 -14.91 8.64 3.29
N MET A 295 -14.91 9.75 4.01
CA MET A 295 -15.20 11.10 3.53
C MET A 295 -14.05 12.02 3.90
N LEU A 296 -13.48 12.70 2.90
CA LEU A 296 -12.37 13.62 3.03
C LEU A 296 -12.82 15.04 2.71
N SER A 297 -12.43 16.02 3.53
CA SER A 297 -12.74 17.42 3.33
C SER A 297 -11.66 18.33 3.92
N GLY A 298 -11.52 19.55 3.37
CA GLY A 298 -10.59 20.54 3.90
C GLY A 298 -9.73 21.21 2.84
N ASP A 299 -8.53 21.64 3.22
CA ASP A 299 -7.53 22.22 2.34
C ASP A 299 -6.52 21.15 1.91
N PHE A 300 -6.27 21.02 0.61
CA PHE A 300 -5.40 19.97 0.05
C PHE A 300 -4.09 20.51 -0.56
N GLY A 301 -3.84 21.81 -0.39
CA GLY A 301 -2.69 22.46 -0.98
C GLY A 301 -2.82 22.65 -2.49
N ASP A 302 -1.72 22.94 -3.14
CA ASP A 302 -1.66 23.14 -4.60
C ASP A 302 -1.57 21.81 -5.33
N VAL A 303 -2.68 21.11 -5.44
CA VAL A 303 -2.75 19.78 -6.08
C VAL A 303 -2.66 19.87 -7.60
N TYR A 304 -3.01 21.01 -8.18
CA TYR A 304 -3.00 21.18 -9.63
C TYR A 304 -1.73 21.86 -10.17
N GLY A 305 -0.83 22.33 -9.29
CA GLY A 305 0.40 23.00 -9.67
C GLY A 305 0.20 24.40 -10.25
N ASP A 306 -0.94 25.05 -9.95
CA ASP A 306 -1.29 26.39 -10.44
C ASP A 306 -0.98 27.51 -9.44
N GLY A 307 -0.36 27.18 -8.31
CA GLY A 307 0.01 28.14 -7.25
C GLY A 307 -1.12 28.47 -6.30
N SER A 308 -2.29 27.85 -6.44
CA SER A 308 -3.45 28.08 -5.57
C SER A 308 -3.72 26.87 -4.65
N THR A 309 -4.29 27.13 -3.47
CA THR A 309 -4.73 26.07 -2.57
C THR A 309 -6.08 25.55 -3.01
N SER A 310 -6.14 24.26 -3.36
CA SER A 310 -7.38 23.57 -3.69
C SER A 310 -8.06 23.02 -2.43
N LYS A 311 -9.37 23.01 -2.43
CA LYS A 311 -10.17 22.28 -1.44
C LYS A 311 -10.23 20.80 -1.82
N ILE A 312 -10.27 19.90 -0.85
CA ILE A 312 -10.66 18.51 -1.06
C ILE A 312 -12.10 18.29 -0.63
N SER A 313 -12.86 17.54 -1.45
CA SER A 313 -14.21 17.09 -1.14
C SER A 313 -14.44 15.75 -1.82
N ALA A 314 -13.93 14.68 -1.21
CA ALA A 314 -13.87 13.35 -1.79
C ALA A 314 -14.53 12.32 -0.88
N ASN A 315 -15.11 11.28 -1.48
CA ASN A 315 -15.77 10.23 -0.72
C ASN A 315 -15.69 8.87 -1.43
N SER A 316 -15.82 7.81 -0.67
CA SER A 316 -15.96 6.45 -1.20
C SER A 316 -17.00 5.68 -0.40
N TYR A 317 -17.63 4.72 -1.05
CA TYR A 317 -18.62 3.84 -0.44
C TYR A 317 -18.32 2.41 -0.84
N LEU A 318 -18.10 1.57 0.14
CA LEU A 318 -17.74 0.16 -0.08
C LEU A 318 -18.64 -0.74 0.74
N VAL A 319 -19.12 -1.80 0.11
CA VAL A 319 -19.95 -2.81 0.74
C VAL A 319 -19.46 -4.18 0.32
N GLU A 320 -19.23 -5.04 1.29
CA GLU A 320 -18.94 -6.45 1.11
C GLU A 320 -20.04 -7.27 1.76
N ALA A 321 -20.64 -8.21 1.00
CA ALA A 321 -21.59 -9.18 1.49
C ALA A 321 -21.07 -10.58 1.22
N LYS A 322 -21.05 -11.45 2.24
CA LYS A 322 -20.60 -12.83 2.16
C LYS A 322 -21.63 -13.79 2.70
N TYR A 323 -21.86 -14.90 1.99
CA TYR A 323 -22.76 -15.95 2.37
C TYR A 323 -22.06 -17.32 2.41
N GLU A 324 -22.04 -17.96 3.57
CA GLU A 324 -21.51 -19.30 3.78
C GLU A 324 -22.61 -20.33 3.42
N LEU A 325 -22.64 -20.76 2.14
CA LEU A 325 -23.65 -21.72 1.66
C LEU A 325 -23.59 -23.02 2.46
N ASN A 326 -22.37 -23.55 2.63
CA ASN A 326 -22.05 -24.70 3.46
C ASN A 326 -20.56 -24.64 3.85
N PRO A 327 -20.01 -25.58 4.66
CA PRO A 327 -18.59 -25.53 5.08
C PRO A 327 -17.57 -25.54 3.94
N LYS A 328 -17.97 -25.98 2.73
CA LYS A 328 -17.08 -26.04 1.55
C LYS A 328 -17.26 -24.85 0.62
N TRP A 329 -18.41 -24.19 0.63
CA TRP A 329 -18.71 -23.13 -0.32
C TRP A 329 -19.04 -21.82 0.37
N ASP A 330 -18.36 -20.77 -0.01
CA ASP A 330 -18.76 -19.40 0.27
C ASP A 330 -18.86 -18.59 -1.02
N LEU A 331 -19.84 -17.68 -1.03
CA LEU A 331 -20.11 -16.75 -2.11
C LEU A 331 -20.06 -15.33 -1.53
N GLY A 332 -19.64 -14.38 -2.33
CA GLY A 332 -19.63 -12.99 -1.91
C GLY A 332 -19.80 -12.01 -3.04
N VAL A 333 -20.19 -10.81 -2.66
CA VAL A 333 -20.35 -9.64 -3.55
C VAL A 333 -19.66 -8.46 -2.91
N ASN A 334 -18.81 -7.76 -3.68
CA ASN A 334 -18.23 -6.49 -3.30
C ASN A 334 -18.74 -5.43 -4.25
N LEU A 335 -19.20 -4.33 -3.68
CA LEU A 335 -19.66 -3.14 -4.38
C LEU A 335 -18.82 -1.96 -3.91
N GLY A 336 -18.39 -1.13 -4.83
CA GLY A 336 -17.64 0.08 -4.49
C GLY A 336 -17.91 1.23 -5.42
N GLN A 337 -17.85 2.42 -4.83
CA GLN A 337 -17.82 3.69 -5.51
C GLN A 337 -16.71 4.52 -4.89
N VAL A 338 -15.70 4.84 -5.69
CA VAL A 338 -14.50 5.59 -5.28
C VAL A 338 -14.44 6.86 -6.12
N SER A 339 -14.62 8.02 -5.50
CA SER A 339 -14.71 9.26 -6.24
C SER A 339 -13.45 9.56 -7.05
N GLY A 340 -13.66 10.14 -8.22
CA GLY A 340 -12.65 10.71 -9.10
C GLY A 340 -12.68 12.24 -9.07
N ASP A 341 -11.61 12.85 -9.58
CA ASP A 341 -11.50 14.27 -9.75
C ASP A 341 -11.86 14.68 -11.18
N LYS A 342 -12.73 15.67 -11.32
CA LYS A 342 -13.12 16.19 -12.63
C LYS A 342 -12.03 17.03 -13.30
N GLY A 343 -11.13 17.62 -12.52
CA GLY A 343 -10.15 18.57 -13.00
C GLY A 343 -10.71 19.97 -13.34
N SER A 344 -12.03 20.10 -13.50
CA SER A 344 -12.70 21.36 -13.93
C SER A 344 -13.31 22.18 -12.79
N THR A 345 -13.46 21.61 -11.58
CA THR A 345 -14.23 22.22 -10.50
C THR A 345 -13.44 23.15 -9.58
N GLY A 346 -12.12 23.21 -9.66
CA GLY A 346 -11.26 23.94 -8.71
C GLY A 346 -11.22 23.33 -7.30
N LYS A 347 -11.85 22.15 -7.11
CA LYS A 347 -11.77 21.31 -5.93
C LYS A 347 -11.23 19.97 -6.34
N PHE A 348 -10.41 19.37 -5.49
CA PHE A 348 -9.99 17.99 -5.67
C PHE A 348 -11.08 17.06 -5.12
N GLU A 349 -11.60 16.18 -5.95
CA GLU A 349 -12.73 15.31 -5.63
C GLU A 349 -12.34 13.82 -5.63
N GLY A 350 -11.07 13.50 -5.91
CA GLY A 350 -10.58 12.12 -6.01
C GLY A 350 -10.24 11.49 -4.65
N THR A 351 -10.59 10.23 -4.51
CA THR A 351 -10.12 9.35 -3.41
C THR A 351 -9.26 8.25 -3.97
N TYR A 352 -8.22 7.86 -3.24
CA TYR A 352 -7.37 6.71 -3.55
C TYR A 352 -7.48 5.70 -2.41
N LEU A 353 -7.86 4.47 -2.72
CA LEU A 353 -7.89 3.41 -1.74
C LEU A 353 -6.48 2.91 -1.46
N HIS A 354 -6.29 2.32 -0.29
CA HIS A 354 -5.00 1.72 0.09
C HIS A 354 -4.56 0.67 -0.94
N PRO A 355 -3.28 0.62 -1.35
CA PRO A 355 -2.81 -0.32 -2.38
C PRO A 355 -3.02 -1.80 -2.08
N ASN A 356 -3.16 -2.18 -0.80
CA ASN A 356 -3.49 -3.55 -0.42
C ASN A 356 -4.97 -3.90 -0.66
N PHE A 357 -5.85 -2.90 -0.78
CA PHE A 357 -7.25 -3.14 -1.07
C PHE A 357 -7.42 -3.50 -2.54
N GLN A 358 -7.45 -4.80 -2.83
CA GLN A 358 -7.48 -5.35 -4.19
C GLN A 358 -8.80 -6.07 -4.45
N ILE A 359 -9.38 -5.81 -5.64
CA ILE A 359 -10.63 -6.45 -6.07
C ILE A 359 -10.42 -7.43 -7.22
N ALA A 360 -9.30 -7.34 -7.93
CA ALA A 360 -9.01 -8.08 -9.16
C ALA A 360 -7.55 -8.56 -9.15
N ASP A 361 -7.23 -9.54 -9.99
CA ASP A 361 -5.88 -10.09 -10.10
C ASP A 361 -5.01 -9.31 -11.12
N LEU A 362 -5.64 -8.54 -12.03
CA LEU A 362 -4.98 -7.69 -13.03
C LEU A 362 -5.39 -6.23 -12.91
N MET A 363 -6.70 -5.95 -13.01
CA MET A 363 -7.26 -4.60 -12.92
C MET A 363 -6.94 -3.98 -11.55
N PHE A 364 -6.33 -2.78 -11.53
CA PHE A 364 -5.90 -2.04 -10.34
C PHE A 364 -4.78 -2.68 -9.51
N ARG A 365 -4.31 -3.87 -9.86
CA ARG A 365 -3.23 -4.54 -9.12
C ARG A 365 -1.86 -4.02 -9.47
N TYR A 366 -1.66 -3.67 -10.74
CA TYR A 366 -0.38 -3.22 -11.24
C TYR A 366 -0.44 -1.77 -11.68
N ASN A 367 0.63 -1.04 -11.38
CA ASN A 367 0.83 0.29 -11.93
C ASN A 367 1.29 0.16 -13.38
N ALA A 368 0.36 0.20 -14.33
CA ALA A 368 0.64 0.03 -15.75
C ALA A 368 1.73 0.98 -16.30
N PRO A 369 1.76 2.29 -15.96
CA PRO A 369 2.85 3.17 -16.35
C PRO A 369 4.24 2.73 -15.87
N ALA A 370 4.34 1.99 -14.77
CA ALA A 370 5.63 1.54 -14.24
C ALA A 370 6.31 0.48 -15.12
N PHE A 371 5.57 -0.24 -15.97
CA PHE A 371 6.15 -1.21 -16.90
C PHE A 371 6.98 -0.55 -17.99
N SER A 372 6.61 0.66 -18.42
CA SER A 372 7.29 1.39 -19.51
C SER A 372 8.18 2.53 -19.04
N GLU A 373 7.82 3.20 -17.95
CA GLU A 373 8.49 4.44 -17.54
C GLU A 373 9.51 4.24 -16.40
N GLY A 374 9.44 3.13 -15.69
CA GLY A 374 10.25 2.92 -14.48
C GLY A 374 9.93 3.91 -13.35
N GLY A 375 10.69 3.87 -12.27
CA GLY A 375 10.67 4.89 -11.22
C GLY A 375 9.54 4.80 -10.19
N ARG A 376 8.50 4.00 -10.42
CA ARG A 376 7.47 3.64 -9.43
C ARG A 376 7.47 2.13 -9.21
N SER A 377 7.07 1.70 -8.02
CA SER A 377 6.85 0.27 -7.81
C SER A 377 5.72 -0.22 -8.72
N ILE A 378 5.94 -1.36 -9.35
CA ILE A 378 4.93 -2.02 -10.21
C ILE A 378 3.65 -2.37 -9.44
N PHE A 379 3.72 -2.48 -8.12
CA PHE A 379 2.60 -2.76 -7.23
C PHE A 379 2.00 -1.50 -6.59
N ASP A 380 2.54 -0.31 -6.87
CA ASP A 380 2.02 0.97 -6.37
C ASP A 380 0.83 1.41 -7.21
N SER A 381 -0.27 0.70 -7.05
CA SER A 381 -1.54 0.93 -7.71
C SER A 381 -2.65 1.04 -6.66
N SER A 382 -3.56 1.97 -6.87
CA SER A 382 -4.70 2.21 -5.98
C SER A 382 -5.98 2.29 -6.79
N ILE A 383 -7.08 1.77 -6.26
CA ILE A 383 -8.40 1.99 -6.84
C ILE A 383 -8.79 3.44 -6.60
N THR A 384 -9.11 4.15 -7.67
CA THR A 384 -9.56 5.55 -7.68
C THR A 384 -10.50 5.76 -8.86
N ASN A 385 -11.32 6.81 -8.81
CA ASN A 385 -12.19 7.17 -9.94
C ASN A 385 -13.03 6.02 -10.50
N THR A 386 -13.56 5.14 -9.62
CA THR A 386 -14.11 3.85 -10.05
C THR A 386 -15.42 3.54 -9.35
N GLN A 387 -16.40 3.07 -10.12
CA GLN A 387 -17.52 2.31 -9.63
C GLN A 387 -17.33 0.85 -10.05
N PHE A 388 -17.41 -0.09 -9.10
CA PHE A 388 -17.18 -1.50 -9.38
C PHE A 388 -18.20 -2.42 -8.74
N PHE A 389 -18.33 -3.61 -9.36
CA PHE A 389 -19.05 -4.76 -8.88
C PHE A 389 -18.14 -5.98 -8.98
N LYS A 390 -18.02 -6.76 -7.90
CA LYS A 390 -17.32 -8.04 -7.88
C LYS A 390 -18.26 -9.12 -7.33
N LEU A 391 -18.43 -10.21 -8.09
CA LEU A 391 -19.01 -11.44 -7.62
C LEU A 391 -17.92 -12.49 -7.48
N TYR A 392 -17.83 -13.18 -6.35
CA TYR A 392 -16.83 -14.20 -6.15
C TYR A 392 -17.36 -15.42 -5.42
N GLY A 393 -16.66 -16.54 -5.60
CA GLY A 393 -16.96 -17.79 -4.91
C GLY A 393 -15.69 -18.56 -4.58
N ASN A 394 -15.70 -19.24 -3.43
CA ASN A 394 -14.62 -20.12 -3.01
C ASN A 394 -15.16 -21.52 -2.73
N TYR A 395 -14.40 -22.53 -3.19
CA TYR A 395 -14.65 -23.93 -2.86
C TYR A 395 -13.48 -24.50 -2.07
N LYS A 396 -13.77 -25.00 -0.87
CA LYS A 396 -12.79 -25.46 0.12
C LYS A 396 -12.83 -26.96 0.31
N THR A 397 -11.67 -27.56 0.34
CA THR A 397 -11.44 -28.92 0.79
C THR A 397 -10.41 -28.91 1.92
N ASP A 398 -9.96 -30.06 2.40
CA ASP A 398 -8.98 -30.14 3.49
C ASP A 398 -7.66 -29.43 3.15
N LYS A 399 -7.21 -29.50 1.90
CA LYS A 399 -5.93 -28.94 1.46
C LYS A 399 -6.07 -27.87 0.38
N TRP A 400 -7.17 -27.81 -0.34
CA TRP A 400 -7.35 -26.92 -1.48
C TRP A 400 -8.47 -25.91 -1.21
N THR A 401 -8.19 -24.65 -1.61
CA THR A 401 -9.22 -23.62 -1.78
C THR A 401 -9.18 -23.17 -3.22
N TRP A 402 -10.24 -23.39 -3.96
CA TRP A 402 -10.42 -22.88 -5.32
C TRP A 402 -11.16 -21.57 -5.25
N LYS A 403 -10.78 -20.62 -6.09
CA LYS A 403 -11.32 -19.26 -6.11
C LYS A 403 -11.77 -18.92 -7.52
N GLY A 404 -12.86 -18.19 -7.64
CA GLY A 404 -13.30 -17.63 -8.90
C GLY A 404 -13.98 -16.29 -8.65
N ALA A 405 -13.76 -15.33 -9.54
CA ALA A 405 -14.40 -14.02 -9.47
C ALA A 405 -14.75 -13.48 -10.85
N PHE A 406 -15.78 -12.65 -10.89
CA PHE A 406 -16.14 -11.77 -11.99
C PHE A 406 -16.15 -10.35 -11.46
N ILE A 407 -15.42 -9.46 -12.12
CA ILE A 407 -15.30 -8.05 -11.76
C ILE A 407 -15.75 -7.21 -12.96
N PHE A 408 -16.53 -6.17 -12.70
CA PHE A 408 -16.90 -5.16 -13.68
C PHE A 408 -16.63 -3.78 -13.09
N ALA A 409 -16.07 -2.85 -13.87
CA ALA A 409 -15.74 -1.52 -13.41
C ALA A 409 -16.00 -0.45 -14.46
N LYS A 410 -16.35 0.75 -13.97
CA LYS A 410 -16.52 1.97 -14.73
C LYS A 410 -15.82 3.13 -14.06
N ALA A 411 -15.28 4.06 -14.85
CA ALA A 411 -14.82 5.35 -14.36
C ALA A 411 -16.01 6.23 -13.93
N MET A 412 -15.83 6.98 -12.86
CA MET A 412 -16.83 7.94 -12.39
C MET A 412 -16.74 9.28 -13.11
N GLU A 413 -15.52 9.72 -13.36
CA GLU A 413 -15.20 10.96 -14.02
C GLU A 413 -14.33 10.70 -15.24
N THR A 414 -14.65 11.33 -16.35
CA THR A 414 -13.95 11.20 -17.63
C THR A 414 -13.65 12.55 -18.22
N ALA A 415 -12.66 12.62 -19.09
CA ALA A 415 -12.34 13.85 -19.82
C ALA A 415 -13.50 14.26 -20.73
N LYS A 416 -13.75 15.58 -20.81
CA LYS A 416 -14.74 16.20 -21.70
C LYS A 416 -14.06 17.24 -22.58
N ALA A 417 -14.38 17.22 -23.87
CA ALA A 417 -13.83 18.16 -24.83
C ALA A 417 -14.10 19.61 -24.42
N GLY A 418 -13.05 20.42 -24.38
CA GLY A 418 -13.11 21.83 -24.00
C GLY A 418 -13.08 22.11 -22.51
N GLU A 419 -12.95 21.10 -21.65
CA GLU A 419 -12.84 21.23 -20.20
C GLU A 419 -11.45 20.77 -19.70
N ASN A 420 -11.10 21.16 -18.48
CA ASN A 420 -10.01 20.54 -17.78
C ASN A 420 -10.44 19.17 -17.25
N ALA A 421 -9.56 18.19 -17.35
CA ALA A 421 -9.74 16.84 -16.83
C ALA A 421 -8.57 16.47 -15.93
N TYR A 422 -8.73 15.40 -15.14
CA TYR A 422 -7.69 14.89 -14.25
C TYR A 422 -7.29 13.46 -14.62
N ASN A 423 -5.99 13.26 -14.80
CA ASN A 423 -5.43 11.93 -15.02
C ASN A 423 -5.13 11.28 -13.67
N HIS A 424 -5.93 10.31 -13.25
CA HIS A 424 -5.84 9.65 -11.95
C HIS A 424 -4.67 8.68 -11.84
N GLU A 425 -4.15 8.16 -12.94
CA GLU A 425 -2.98 7.27 -12.92
C GLU A 425 -1.67 8.04 -12.73
N ARG A 426 -1.61 9.25 -13.30
CA ARG A 426 -0.40 10.08 -13.30
C ARG A 426 -0.48 11.29 -12.40
N ASN A 427 -1.66 11.53 -11.82
CA ASN A 427 -1.91 12.61 -10.85
C ASN A 427 -1.62 14.02 -11.41
N TYR A 428 -2.17 14.36 -12.55
CA TYR A 428 -2.07 15.71 -13.10
C TYR A 428 -3.35 16.15 -13.80
N ARG A 429 -3.55 17.48 -13.86
CA ARG A 429 -4.65 18.13 -14.57
C ARG A 429 -4.21 18.51 -15.98
N PHE A 430 -5.08 18.33 -16.96
CA PHE A 430 -4.83 18.70 -18.36
C PHE A 430 -6.10 19.27 -19.01
N ALA A 431 -5.92 20.07 -20.06
CA ALA A 431 -7.04 20.54 -20.89
C ALA A 431 -7.40 19.44 -21.90
N SER A 432 -8.64 19.01 -21.91
CA SER A 432 -9.10 17.97 -22.83
C SER A 432 -9.64 18.55 -24.12
N THR A 433 -9.24 17.90 -25.22
CA THR A 433 -9.73 18.22 -26.58
C THR A 433 -10.73 17.19 -27.08
N GLN A 434 -10.85 16.06 -26.39
CA GLN A 434 -11.70 14.92 -26.76
C GLN A 434 -12.52 14.45 -25.56
N ASP A 435 -13.64 13.77 -25.84
CA ASP A 435 -14.43 13.05 -24.83
C ASP A 435 -13.82 11.68 -24.57
N GLN A 436 -13.72 11.28 -23.30
CA GLN A 436 -13.25 9.95 -22.88
C GLN A 436 -14.45 9.07 -22.50
N GLN A 437 -14.40 7.80 -22.85
CA GLN A 437 -15.38 6.80 -22.44
C GLN A 437 -15.21 6.40 -20.97
N ASP A 438 -16.25 5.85 -20.36
CA ASP A 438 -16.25 5.49 -18.93
C ASP A 438 -16.01 3.99 -18.65
N ASP A 439 -16.01 3.14 -19.67
CA ASP A 439 -15.90 1.69 -19.51
C ASP A 439 -14.46 1.26 -19.20
N LEU A 440 -14.20 0.76 -17.99
CA LEU A 440 -12.91 0.18 -17.58
C LEU A 440 -12.80 -1.30 -17.96
N GLY A 441 -13.90 -1.92 -18.37
CA GLY A 441 -13.97 -3.30 -18.76
C GLY A 441 -14.41 -4.26 -17.66
N TYR A 442 -14.19 -5.56 -17.91
CA TYR A 442 -14.48 -6.63 -16.95
C TYR A 442 -13.33 -7.62 -16.86
N GLU A 443 -13.21 -8.27 -15.69
CA GLU A 443 -12.17 -9.26 -15.43
C GLU A 443 -12.79 -10.56 -14.91
N LEU A 444 -12.19 -11.68 -15.33
CA LEU A 444 -12.47 -13.02 -14.85
C LEU A 444 -11.23 -13.56 -14.16
N ASP A 445 -11.34 -13.88 -12.87
CA ASP A 445 -10.25 -14.42 -12.08
C ASP A 445 -10.49 -15.86 -11.70
N PHE A 446 -9.44 -16.64 -11.74
CA PHE A 446 -9.37 -18.00 -11.24
C PHE A 446 -8.12 -18.17 -10.38
N GLY A 447 -8.25 -18.87 -9.27
CA GLY A 447 -7.11 -19.12 -8.40
C GLY A 447 -7.27 -20.37 -7.55
N PHE A 448 -6.18 -20.73 -6.90
CA PHE A 448 -6.20 -21.77 -5.88
C PHE A 448 -5.16 -21.49 -4.81
N ASP A 449 -5.43 -22.00 -3.59
CA ASP A 449 -4.44 -22.20 -2.55
C ASP A 449 -4.35 -23.69 -2.23
N TYR A 450 -3.13 -24.20 -2.16
CA TYR A 450 -2.82 -25.55 -1.72
C TYR A 450 -2.02 -25.49 -0.43
N ARG A 451 -2.59 -25.99 0.65
CA ARG A 451 -1.92 -26.09 1.94
C ARG A 451 -1.02 -27.33 1.94
N TRP A 452 0.28 -27.10 1.71
CA TRP A 452 1.28 -28.18 1.78
C TRP A 452 1.38 -28.73 3.20
N ASN A 453 1.50 -27.82 4.18
CA ASN A 453 1.46 -28.09 5.61
C ASN A 453 0.92 -26.84 6.35
N PRO A 454 0.81 -26.82 7.69
CA PRO A 454 0.28 -25.65 8.41
C PRO A 454 1.01 -24.33 8.14
N ASN A 455 2.29 -24.39 7.79
CA ASN A 455 3.17 -23.23 7.62
C ASN A 455 3.42 -22.86 6.15
N VAL A 456 3.15 -23.78 5.20
CA VAL A 456 3.50 -23.59 3.79
C VAL A 456 2.24 -23.67 2.94
N THR A 457 2.00 -22.60 2.18
CA THR A 457 0.93 -22.50 1.19
C THR A 457 1.52 -22.27 -0.19
N ILE A 458 1.04 -23.01 -1.18
CA ILE A 458 1.32 -22.79 -2.60
C ILE A 458 0.03 -22.26 -3.22
N SER A 459 0.10 -21.10 -3.86
CA SER A 459 -1.04 -20.44 -4.51
C SER A 459 -0.79 -20.24 -5.98
N GLY A 460 -1.83 -20.31 -6.78
CA GLY A 460 -1.80 -19.91 -8.18
C GLY A 460 -2.99 -19.02 -8.48
N TYR A 461 -2.83 -18.11 -9.44
CA TYR A 461 -3.88 -17.23 -9.91
C TYR A 461 -3.72 -16.99 -11.41
N TYR A 462 -4.82 -16.70 -12.05
CA TYR A 462 -4.88 -16.29 -13.46
C TYR A 462 -6.07 -15.36 -13.64
N GLY A 463 -5.85 -14.23 -14.27
CA GLY A 463 -6.85 -13.24 -14.63
C GLY A 463 -6.93 -13.07 -16.15
N TYR A 464 -8.11 -12.75 -16.64
CA TYR A 464 -8.37 -12.29 -17.99
C TYR A 464 -9.20 -11.01 -17.91
N TRP A 465 -8.59 -9.90 -18.30
CA TRP A 465 -9.23 -8.58 -18.30
C TRP A 465 -9.56 -8.17 -19.74
N ALA A 466 -10.85 -8.14 -20.06
CA ALA A 466 -11.36 -7.47 -21.25
C ALA A 466 -11.36 -5.98 -21.01
N VAL A 467 -10.37 -5.29 -21.56
CA VAL A 467 -10.10 -3.88 -21.31
C VAL A 467 -11.14 -3.02 -22.04
N GLY A 468 -11.71 -2.07 -21.31
CA GLY A 468 -12.73 -1.17 -21.81
C GLY A 468 -12.18 0.06 -22.54
N ASP A 469 -13.07 0.76 -23.23
CA ASP A 469 -12.73 1.89 -24.10
C ASP A 469 -12.24 3.15 -23.34
N TYR A 470 -12.33 3.17 -22.01
CA TYR A 470 -11.69 4.23 -21.19
C TYR A 470 -10.20 4.38 -21.53
N TYR A 471 -9.54 3.27 -21.84
CA TYR A 471 -8.12 3.22 -22.10
C TYR A 471 -7.72 3.54 -23.55
N SER A 472 -8.69 3.69 -24.47
CA SER A 472 -8.44 4.13 -25.85
C SER A 472 -8.14 5.63 -25.97
N PHE A 473 -8.41 6.40 -24.93
CA PHE A 473 -8.31 7.86 -24.92
C PHE A 473 -6.88 8.38 -25.06
N THR A 474 -6.65 9.34 -25.97
CA THR A 474 -5.34 9.97 -26.21
C THR A 474 -5.33 11.49 -26.10
N ASN A 475 -6.43 12.16 -25.89
CA ASN A 475 -6.55 13.62 -25.97
C ASN A 475 -6.23 14.20 -27.38
N THR A 476 -6.26 13.35 -28.41
CA THR A 476 -6.16 13.71 -29.84
C THR A 476 -7.32 13.08 -30.59
N THR A 477 -7.42 13.30 -31.89
CA THR A 477 -8.45 12.64 -32.72
C THR A 477 -8.17 11.15 -32.96
N ASP A 478 -6.96 10.67 -32.65
CA ASP A 478 -6.58 9.28 -32.84
C ASP A 478 -6.82 8.52 -31.54
N GLU A 479 -7.62 7.46 -31.59
CA GLU A 479 -7.82 6.56 -30.46
C GLU A 479 -6.76 5.47 -30.46
N LEU A 480 -6.34 5.03 -29.26
CA LEU A 480 -5.47 3.87 -29.11
C LEU A 480 -6.25 2.57 -29.29
N ALA A 481 -5.68 1.63 -29.99
CA ALA A 481 -6.19 0.26 -29.97
C ALA A 481 -6.03 -0.32 -28.55
N VAL A 482 -7.11 -0.89 -28.03
CA VAL A 482 -7.14 -1.54 -26.73
C VAL A 482 -7.06 -3.04 -26.91
N THR A 483 -6.14 -3.70 -26.21
CA THR A 483 -6.00 -5.15 -26.20
C THR A 483 -6.34 -5.72 -24.83
N ASN A 484 -6.91 -6.92 -24.83
CA ASN A 484 -7.23 -7.62 -23.60
C ASN A 484 -5.94 -8.07 -22.89
N VAL A 485 -5.86 -7.82 -21.59
CA VAL A 485 -4.74 -8.22 -20.74
C VAL A 485 -5.05 -9.58 -20.13
N HIS A 486 -4.09 -10.47 -20.12
CA HIS A 486 -4.21 -11.72 -19.38
C HIS A 486 -2.89 -12.08 -18.71
N GLY A 487 -2.99 -12.78 -17.62
CA GLY A 487 -1.79 -13.16 -16.89
C GLY A 487 -2.08 -13.88 -15.59
N GLY A 488 -1.02 -14.27 -14.94
CA GLY A 488 -1.14 -14.99 -13.69
C GLY A 488 0.19 -15.19 -13.00
N GLY A 489 0.17 -16.03 -11.98
CA GLY A 489 1.38 -16.33 -11.26
C GLY A 489 1.23 -17.51 -10.31
N LEU A 490 2.40 -17.94 -9.82
CA LEU A 490 2.52 -18.95 -8.79
C LEU A 490 3.25 -18.36 -7.58
N ARG A 491 2.79 -18.69 -6.39
CA ARG A 491 3.35 -18.26 -5.11
C ARG A 491 3.66 -19.43 -4.22
N ALA A 492 4.77 -19.32 -3.49
CA ALA A 492 5.03 -20.17 -2.33
C ALA A 492 5.23 -19.28 -1.11
N THR A 493 4.47 -19.51 -0.06
CA THR A 493 4.47 -18.71 1.17
C THR A 493 4.80 -19.62 2.35
N LEU A 494 5.78 -19.21 3.15
CA LEU A 494 6.13 -19.81 4.45
C LEU A 494 5.76 -18.79 5.54
N GLU A 495 4.93 -19.21 6.48
CA GLU A 495 4.61 -18.47 7.70
C GLU A 495 5.11 -19.25 8.92
N PHE A 496 5.80 -18.60 9.87
CA PHE A 496 6.42 -19.25 11.02
C PHE A 496 6.36 -18.39 12.28
#